data_8bf559438e119ed494687eb96ea4a9d3
#
_entry.id   8bf559438e119ed494687eb96ea4a9d3
#
_cell.length_a   1.000
_cell.length_b   1.000
_cell.length_c   1.000
_cell.angle_alpha   90.00
_cell.angle_beta   90.00
_cell.angle_gamma   90.00
#
_symmetry.space_group_name_H-M   'P 1'
#
loop_
_entity.id
_entity.type
_entity.pdbx_description
1 polymer ?
#
loop_
_entity_poly.entity_id
_entity_poly.type
_entity_poly.pdbx_seq_one_letter_code
_entity_poly.pdbx_strand_id
1 'polypeptide(L)'
;ADGLHLLADVVTSVGVIAGIALAVALDLPILDPILAMLVSINILWMGQRLVRRSVAGLMDAAPDPETLERVRRAIAVSATGALEAHDVRTRHAGRASFVEFHLVVPGEWTVAEAHAVCDRIEAALKAELEGAVITIHVEPEEKAKQAGVPVL
;
A
#
# COMPACT_ATOMS: atom_id res chain seq x y z
N ALA A 1 -12.38 2.92 7.60
CA ALA A 1 -12.80 3.28 6.22
C ALA A 1 -14.31 3.51 6.14
N ASP A 2 -15.13 2.71 6.80
CA ASP A 2 -16.62 2.80 6.70
C ASP A 2 -17.21 4.09 7.27
N GLY A 3 -16.67 4.62 8.39
CA GLY A 3 -17.23 5.82 9.03
C GLY A 3 -17.15 7.09 8.16
N LEU A 4 -16.10 7.23 7.34
CA LEU A 4 -15.95 8.36 6.42
C LEU A 4 -16.92 8.28 5.23
N HIS A 5 -17.24 7.08 4.75
CA HIS A 5 -18.25 6.90 3.71
C HIS A 5 -19.66 7.25 4.22
N LEU A 6 -20.03 6.75 5.40
CA LEU A 6 -21.31 7.08 6.02
C LEU A 6 -21.45 8.60 6.26
N LEU A 7 -20.39 9.26 6.71
CA LEU A 7 -20.40 10.71 6.89
C LEU A 7 -20.59 11.46 5.57
N ALA A 8 -19.91 11.02 4.50
CA ALA A 8 -20.03 11.62 3.17
C ALA A 8 -21.47 11.45 2.62
N ASP A 9 -22.07 10.27 2.81
CA ASP A 9 -23.45 9.99 2.39
C ASP A 9 -24.47 10.85 3.15
N VAL A 10 -24.27 11.00 4.47
CA VAL A 10 -25.14 11.88 5.29
C VAL A 10 -25.01 13.33 4.84
N VAL A 11 -23.79 13.85 4.65
CA VAL A 11 -23.57 15.23 4.19
C VAL A 11 -24.18 15.46 2.81
N THR A 12 -24.03 14.52 1.89
CA THR A 12 -24.62 14.61 0.54
C THR A 12 -26.16 14.61 0.62
N SER A 13 -26.74 13.71 1.42
CA SER A 13 -28.19 13.62 1.59
C SER A 13 -28.79 14.90 2.21
N VAL A 14 -28.14 15.43 3.26
CA VAL A 14 -28.56 16.70 3.87
C VAL A 14 -28.43 17.85 2.87
N GLY A 15 -27.35 17.88 2.09
CA GLY A 15 -27.14 18.89 1.04
C GLY A 15 -28.23 18.86 -0.03
N VAL A 16 -28.64 17.67 -0.47
CA VAL A 16 -29.73 17.51 -1.45
C VAL A 16 -31.07 17.98 -0.88
N ILE A 17 -31.42 17.57 0.35
CA ILE A 17 -32.67 17.97 1.00
C ILE A 17 -32.70 19.49 1.19
N ALA A 18 -31.62 20.09 1.66
CA ALA A 18 -31.50 21.53 1.83
C ALA A 18 -31.63 22.28 0.50
N GLY A 19 -30.97 21.73 -0.55
CA GLY A 19 -31.05 22.31 -1.90
C GLY A 19 -32.44 22.28 -2.51
N ILE A 20 -33.18 21.18 -2.35
CA ILE A 20 -34.57 21.08 -2.81
C ILE A 20 -35.47 22.05 -2.01
N ALA A 21 -35.31 22.12 -0.69
CA ALA A 21 -36.05 23.06 0.14
C ALA A 21 -35.79 24.51 -0.27
N LEU A 22 -34.54 24.86 -0.61
CA LEU A 22 -34.18 26.19 -1.10
C LEU A 22 -34.78 26.49 -2.49
N ALA A 23 -34.77 25.51 -3.40
CA ALA A 23 -35.38 25.62 -4.72
C ALA A 23 -36.89 25.96 -4.63
N VAL A 24 -37.59 25.28 -3.73
CA VAL A 24 -38.99 25.50 -3.47
C VAL A 24 -39.22 26.86 -2.79
N ALA A 25 -38.44 27.21 -1.78
CA ALA A 25 -38.59 28.45 -1.02
C ALA A 25 -38.33 29.73 -1.86
N LEU A 26 -37.42 29.64 -2.83
CA LEU A 26 -37.03 30.74 -3.70
C LEU A 26 -37.82 30.78 -5.03
N ASP A 27 -38.70 29.81 -5.26
CA ASP A 27 -39.42 29.61 -6.53
C ASP A 27 -38.49 29.56 -7.75
N LEU A 28 -37.34 28.85 -7.59
CA LEU A 28 -36.30 28.72 -8.59
C LEU A 28 -36.20 27.27 -9.09
N PRO A 29 -37.05 26.84 -10.04
CA PRO A 29 -37.09 25.45 -10.51
C PRO A 29 -35.79 25.01 -11.23
N ILE A 30 -34.97 25.95 -11.66
CA ILE A 30 -33.65 25.66 -12.28
C ILE A 30 -32.66 25.06 -11.30
N LEU A 31 -32.83 25.24 -9.99
CA LEU A 31 -31.95 24.69 -8.97
C LEU A 31 -32.03 23.15 -8.91
N ASP A 32 -33.18 22.56 -9.16
CA ASP A 32 -33.37 21.10 -9.12
C ASP A 32 -32.49 20.36 -10.15
N PRO A 33 -32.54 20.68 -11.46
CA PRO A 33 -31.64 20.03 -12.41
C PRO A 33 -30.15 20.33 -12.17
N ILE A 34 -29.79 21.49 -11.64
CA ILE A 34 -28.41 21.82 -11.28
C ILE A 34 -27.93 20.93 -10.14
N LEU A 35 -28.73 20.78 -9.08
CA LEU A 35 -28.41 19.90 -7.95
C LEU A 35 -28.33 18.44 -8.40
N ALA A 36 -29.27 17.97 -9.21
CA ALA A 36 -29.25 16.63 -9.77
C ALA A 36 -27.97 16.37 -10.58
N MET A 37 -27.53 17.34 -11.37
CA MET A 37 -26.26 17.24 -12.14
C MET A 37 -25.05 17.16 -11.21
N LEU A 38 -24.96 18.00 -10.19
CA LEU A 38 -23.86 17.99 -9.22
C LEU A 38 -23.77 16.65 -8.47
N VAL A 39 -24.93 16.13 -8.02
CA VAL A 39 -24.99 14.82 -7.36
C VAL A 39 -24.57 13.70 -8.30
N SER A 40 -25.03 13.74 -9.55
CA SER A 40 -24.64 12.74 -10.57
C SER A 40 -23.15 12.73 -10.85
N ILE A 41 -22.53 13.90 -10.98
CA ILE A 41 -21.06 14.05 -11.16
C ILE A 41 -20.32 13.47 -9.94
N ASN A 42 -20.78 13.78 -8.72
CA ASN A 42 -20.20 13.25 -7.50
C ASN A 42 -20.27 11.72 -7.45
N ILE A 43 -21.43 11.13 -7.78
CA ILE A 43 -21.61 9.67 -7.83
C ILE A 43 -20.68 9.03 -8.85
N LEU A 44 -20.56 9.58 -10.05
CA LEU A 44 -19.66 9.10 -11.08
C LEU A 44 -18.21 9.15 -10.63
N TRP A 45 -17.78 10.25 -9.99
CA TRP A 45 -16.44 10.40 -9.47
C TRP A 45 -16.12 9.39 -8.35
N MET A 46 -17.06 9.18 -7.41
CA MET A 46 -16.93 8.18 -6.36
C MET A 46 -16.87 6.75 -6.93
N GLY A 47 -17.74 6.44 -7.89
CA GLY A 47 -17.76 5.15 -8.57
C GLY A 47 -16.45 4.88 -9.31
N GLN A 48 -15.94 5.86 -10.04
CA GLN A 48 -14.63 5.74 -10.72
C GLN A 48 -13.48 5.51 -9.73
N ARG A 49 -13.49 6.21 -8.59
CA ARG A 49 -12.49 6.03 -7.54
C ARG A 49 -12.54 4.63 -6.94
N LEU A 50 -13.76 4.10 -6.70
CA LEU A 50 -13.96 2.74 -6.20
C LEU A 50 -13.44 1.69 -7.19
N VAL A 51 -13.80 1.81 -8.48
CA VAL A 51 -13.33 0.92 -9.54
C VAL A 51 -11.80 0.95 -9.64
N ARG A 52 -11.19 2.14 -9.65
CA ARG A 52 -9.72 2.26 -9.69
C ARG A 52 -9.05 1.57 -8.51
N ARG A 53 -9.58 1.71 -7.29
CA ARG A 53 -9.04 1.04 -6.10
C ARG A 53 -9.18 -0.48 -6.20
N SER A 54 -10.32 -0.97 -6.68
CA SER A 54 -10.56 -2.40 -6.85
C SER A 54 -9.62 -3.00 -7.90
N VAL A 55 -9.45 -2.32 -9.03
CA VAL A 55 -8.51 -2.74 -10.08
C VAL A 55 -7.06 -2.69 -9.59
N ALA A 56 -6.66 -1.64 -8.88
CA ALA A 56 -5.31 -1.53 -8.33
C ALA A 56 -4.99 -2.69 -7.36
N GLY A 57 -5.98 -3.11 -6.54
CA GLY A 57 -5.82 -4.27 -5.66
C GLY A 57 -5.70 -5.63 -6.40
N LEU A 58 -6.15 -5.69 -7.66
CA LEU A 58 -6.03 -6.88 -8.52
C LEU A 58 -4.77 -6.84 -9.41
N MET A 59 -4.17 -5.67 -9.59
CA MET A 59 -3.04 -5.44 -10.50
C MET A 59 -1.67 -5.44 -9.79
N ASP A 60 -1.55 -6.06 -8.62
CA ASP A 60 -0.28 -6.13 -7.87
C ASP A 60 0.40 -4.74 -7.73
N ALA A 61 -0.38 -3.73 -7.38
CA ALA A 61 0.12 -2.36 -7.27
C ALA A 61 1.30 -2.29 -6.30
N ALA A 62 2.37 -1.65 -6.72
CA ALA A 62 3.48 -1.34 -5.83
C ALA A 62 2.98 -0.46 -4.66
N PRO A 63 3.50 -0.66 -3.44
CA PRO A 63 3.20 0.20 -2.32
C PRO A 63 3.63 1.65 -2.60
N ASP A 64 3.14 2.57 -1.78
CA ASP A 64 3.58 3.96 -1.84
C ASP A 64 5.10 4.09 -1.54
N PRO A 65 5.76 5.16 -2.04
CA PRO A 65 7.19 5.34 -1.86
C PRO A 65 7.66 5.34 -0.40
N GLU A 66 6.85 5.84 0.52
CA GLU A 66 7.17 5.89 1.94
C GLU A 66 7.22 4.48 2.54
N THR A 67 6.27 3.64 2.21
CA THR A 67 6.24 2.22 2.61
C THR A 67 7.46 1.48 2.04
N LEU A 68 7.82 1.74 0.78
CA LEU A 68 9.00 1.13 0.17
C LEU A 68 10.30 1.52 0.89
N GLU A 69 10.44 2.78 1.28
CA GLU A 69 11.60 3.26 2.05
C GLU A 69 11.64 2.66 3.48
N ARG A 70 10.50 2.46 4.13
CA ARG A 70 10.44 1.75 5.42
C ARG A 70 10.90 0.30 5.29
N VAL A 71 10.44 -0.40 4.25
CA VAL A 71 10.87 -1.77 3.95
C VAL A 71 12.38 -1.84 3.76
N ARG A 72 12.95 -0.98 2.90
CA ARG A 72 14.39 -0.93 2.65
C ARG A 72 15.19 -0.66 3.91
N ARG A 73 14.74 0.27 4.74
CA ARG A 73 15.38 0.60 6.01
C ARG A 73 15.32 -0.56 7.00
N ALA A 74 14.17 -1.24 7.11
CA ALA A 74 14.01 -2.40 7.96
C ALA A 74 14.99 -3.52 7.54
N ILE A 75 15.11 -3.79 6.24
CA ILE A 75 16.09 -4.75 5.71
C ILE A 75 17.51 -4.31 6.07
N ALA A 76 17.90 -3.06 5.75
CA ALA A 76 19.26 -2.56 5.97
C ALA A 76 19.71 -2.70 7.44
N VAL A 77 18.83 -2.39 8.39
CA VAL A 77 19.14 -2.45 9.84
C VAL A 77 19.16 -3.88 10.37
N SER A 78 18.29 -4.76 9.85
CA SER A 78 18.11 -6.11 10.39
C SER A 78 18.99 -7.15 9.74
N ALA A 79 19.59 -6.86 8.58
CA ALA A 79 20.44 -7.78 7.83
C ALA A 79 21.90 -7.78 8.30
N THR A 80 22.19 -7.27 9.50
CA THR A 80 23.55 -7.20 10.06
C THR A 80 24.28 -8.55 9.94
N GLY A 81 25.43 -8.52 9.29
CA GLY A 81 26.26 -9.68 8.97
C GLY A 81 26.11 -10.18 7.53
N ALA A 82 25.01 -9.89 6.85
CA ALA A 82 24.89 -10.10 5.41
C ALA A 82 25.71 -9.06 4.64
N LEU A 83 25.97 -9.30 3.35
CA LEU A 83 26.76 -8.43 2.50
C LEU A 83 25.92 -7.41 1.75
N GLU A 84 24.78 -7.84 1.22
CA GLU A 84 23.91 -7.03 0.36
C GLU A 84 22.48 -7.59 0.36
N ALA A 85 21.48 -6.72 0.20
CA ALA A 85 20.14 -7.11 -0.19
C ALA A 85 19.78 -6.43 -1.51
N HIS A 86 19.34 -7.19 -2.51
CA HIS A 86 19.00 -6.66 -3.83
C HIS A 86 17.71 -7.26 -4.39
N ASP A 87 17.24 -6.72 -5.53
CA ASP A 87 15.99 -7.11 -6.18
C ASP A 87 14.75 -7.06 -5.25
N VAL A 88 14.72 -6.07 -4.37
CA VAL A 88 13.59 -5.89 -3.44
C VAL A 88 12.33 -5.57 -4.24
N ARG A 89 11.37 -6.49 -4.20
CA ARG A 89 10.04 -6.40 -4.81
C ARG A 89 8.98 -6.42 -3.74
N THR A 90 8.04 -5.50 -3.86
CA THR A 90 6.91 -5.41 -2.94
C THR A 90 5.62 -5.27 -3.73
N ARG A 91 4.57 -5.95 -3.28
CA ARG A 91 3.24 -5.85 -3.86
C ARG A 91 2.17 -6.01 -2.79
N HIS A 92 1.03 -5.37 -3.01
CA HIS A 92 -0.15 -5.54 -2.17
C HIS A 92 -1.21 -6.35 -2.91
N ALA A 93 -1.73 -7.38 -2.26
CA ALA A 93 -2.87 -8.14 -2.73
C ALA A 93 -3.92 -8.25 -1.62
N GLY A 94 -4.93 -7.39 -1.70
CA GLY A 94 -5.98 -7.29 -0.69
C GLY A 94 -5.41 -6.84 0.67
N ARG A 95 -5.39 -7.72 1.67
CA ARG A 95 -4.86 -7.47 3.03
C ARG A 95 -3.43 -7.94 3.23
N ALA A 96 -2.87 -8.65 2.25
CA ALA A 96 -1.52 -9.17 2.33
C ALA A 96 -0.53 -8.24 1.62
N SER A 97 0.62 -8.04 2.26
CA SER A 97 1.78 -7.35 1.69
C SER A 97 2.87 -8.37 1.41
N PHE A 98 3.21 -8.58 0.16
CA PHE A 98 4.29 -9.49 -0.23
C PHE A 98 5.59 -8.70 -0.36
N VAL A 99 6.65 -9.22 0.26
CA VAL A 99 8.02 -8.69 0.15
C VAL A 99 8.93 -9.82 -0.27
N GLU A 100 9.59 -9.67 -1.40
CA GLU A 100 10.52 -10.64 -1.96
C GLU A 100 11.85 -9.93 -2.23
N PHE A 101 12.96 -10.54 -1.86
CA PHE A 101 14.29 -10.00 -2.16
C PHE A 101 15.36 -11.08 -2.05
N HIS A 102 16.53 -10.76 -2.60
CA HIS A 102 17.73 -11.60 -2.49
C HIS A 102 18.63 -11.06 -1.39
N LEU A 103 19.12 -11.96 -0.55
CA LEU A 103 20.05 -11.66 0.54
C LEU A 103 21.37 -12.35 0.27
N VAL A 104 22.40 -11.57 0.03
CA VAL A 104 23.75 -12.07 -0.19
C VAL A 104 24.46 -12.21 1.14
N VAL A 105 24.99 -13.40 1.41
CA VAL A 105 25.70 -13.73 2.65
C VAL A 105 27.12 -14.23 2.34
N PRO A 106 28.05 -14.17 3.32
CA PRO A 106 29.36 -14.79 3.18
C PRO A 106 29.27 -16.28 2.82
N GLY A 107 30.09 -16.72 1.88
CA GLY A 107 30.05 -18.09 1.35
C GLY A 107 30.39 -19.18 2.37
N GLU A 108 31.08 -18.83 3.45
CA GLU A 108 31.40 -19.73 4.57
C GLU A 108 30.28 -19.93 5.57
N TRP A 109 29.19 -19.16 5.49
CA TRP A 109 28.08 -19.30 6.42
C TRP A 109 27.33 -20.62 6.25
N THR A 110 26.98 -21.19 7.37
CA THR A 110 26.07 -22.34 7.40
C THR A 110 24.64 -21.88 7.08
N VAL A 111 23.80 -22.81 6.65
CA VAL A 111 22.35 -22.55 6.46
C VAL A 111 21.72 -22.03 7.75
N ALA A 112 22.15 -22.49 8.92
CA ALA A 112 21.62 -22.04 10.20
C ALA A 112 21.95 -20.58 10.50
N GLU A 113 23.17 -20.12 10.18
CA GLU A 113 23.59 -18.72 10.35
C GLU A 113 22.84 -17.81 9.39
N ALA A 114 22.71 -18.18 8.13
CA ALA A 114 21.93 -17.43 7.16
C ALA A 114 20.46 -17.34 7.55
N HIS A 115 19.88 -18.45 8.03
CA HIS A 115 18.47 -18.49 8.46
C HIS A 115 18.20 -17.60 9.68
N ALA A 116 19.14 -17.53 10.63
CA ALA A 116 19.00 -16.64 11.79
C ALA A 116 18.95 -15.17 11.40
N VAL A 117 19.61 -14.76 10.31
CA VAL A 117 19.51 -13.41 9.74
C VAL A 117 18.14 -13.23 9.06
N CYS A 118 17.68 -14.22 8.31
CA CYS A 118 16.36 -14.18 7.69
C CYS A 118 15.26 -14.00 8.74
N ASP A 119 15.31 -14.72 9.85
CA ASP A 119 14.34 -14.60 10.95
C ASP A 119 14.30 -13.19 11.55
N ARG A 120 15.47 -12.55 11.72
CA ARG A 120 15.53 -11.16 12.21
C ARG A 120 14.91 -10.18 11.22
N ILE A 121 15.20 -10.33 9.93
CA ILE A 121 14.62 -9.48 8.88
C ILE A 121 13.12 -9.69 8.80
N GLU A 122 12.66 -10.94 8.82
CA GLU A 122 11.23 -11.25 8.83
C GLU A 122 10.50 -10.62 10.02
N ALA A 123 11.06 -10.72 11.22
CA ALA A 123 10.48 -10.11 12.41
C ALA A 123 10.36 -8.58 12.28
N ALA A 124 11.41 -7.91 11.77
CA ALA A 124 11.41 -6.49 11.53
C ALA A 124 10.37 -6.06 10.47
N LEU A 125 10.29 -6.78 9.36
CA LEU A 125 9.32 -6.50 8.29
C LEU A 125 7.88 -6.76 8.73
N LYS A 126 7.62 -7.79 9.52
CA LYS A 126 6.29 -8.07 10.10
C LYS A 126 5.85 -7.00 11.11
N ALA A 127 6.80 -6.35 11.79
CA ALA A 127 6.51 -5.20 12.66
C ALA A 127 6.14 -3.92 11.87
N GLU A 128 6.72 -3.74 10.68
CA GLU A 128 6.47 -2.59 9.81
C GLU A 128 5.22 -2.74 8.93
N LEU A 129 4.88 -3.96 8.52
CA LEU A 129 3.82 -4.25 7.57
C LEU A 129 2.85 -5.28 8.11
N GLU A 130 1.63 -4.86 8.39
CA GLU A 130 0.55 -5.77 8.78
C GLU A 130 0.24 -6.75 7.63
N GLY A 131 0.17 -8.05 7.96
CA GLY A 131 -0.11 -9.11 6.99
C GLY A 131 1.04 -9.38 6.01
N ALA A 132 2.31 -9.06 6.39
CA ALA A 132 3.47 -9.31 5.55
C ALA A 132 3.71 -10.80 5.31
N VAL A 133 3.84 -11.17 4.04
CA VAL A 133 4.32 -12.46 3.54
C VAL A 133 5.69 -12.21 2.93
N ILE A 134 6.73 -12.79 3.52
CA ILE A 134 8.11 -12.47 3.19
C ILE A 134 8.79 -13.69 2.59
N THR A 135 9.47 -13.50 1.48
CA THR A 135 10.30 -14.52 0.82
C THR A 135 11.71 -13.98 0.67
N ILE A 136 12.67 -14.66 1.27
CA ILE A 136 14.08 -14.29 1.20
C ILE A 136 14.84 -15.36 0.43
N HIS A 137 15.42 -14.99 -0.72
CA HIS A 137 16.30 -15.85 -1.47
C HIS A 137 17.75 -15.62 -1.04
N VAL A 138 18.33 -16.58 -0.33
CA VAL A 138 19.70 -16.47 0.14
C VAL A 138 20.67 -16.84 -0.98
N GLU A 139 21.65 -15.99 -1.23
CA GLU A 139 22.66 -16.13 -2.28
C GLU A 139 24.09 -16.01 -1.70
N PRO A 140 25.06 -16.75 -2.25
CA PRO A 140 26.45 -16.59 -1.86
C PRO A 140 27.05 -15.29 -2.43
N GLU A 141 28.22 -14.88 -1.91
CA GLU A 141 28.87 -13.59 -2.21
C GLU A 141 29.17 -13.34 -3.69
N GLU A 142 29.35 -14.37 -4.50
CA GLU A 142 29.59 -14.24 -5.95
C GLU A 142 28.36 -13.67 -6.69
N LYS A 143 27.22 -13.64 -6.06
CA LYS A 143 25.97 -13.10 -6.61
C LYS A 143 25.72 -11.64 -6.27
N ALA A 144 26.59 -10.99 -5.50
CA ALA A 144 26.48 -9.56 -5.18
C ALA A 144 26.44 -8.70 -6.44
N LYS A 145 25.46 -7.80 -6.52
CA LYS A 145 25.22 -6.91 -7.69
C LYS A 145 25.82 -5.52 -7.53
N GLN A 146 26.35 -5.17 -6.36
CA GLN A 146 26.93 -3.86 -6.02
C GLN A 146 25.95 -2.66 -6.20
N ALA A 147 24.66 -2.93 -6.40
CA ALA A 147 23.61 -1.92 -6.61
C ALA A 147 22.41 -2.11 -5.67
N GLY A 148 22.59 -2.95 -4.65
CA GLY A 148 21.56 -3.29 -3.69
C GLY A 148 21.41 -2.28 -2.54
N VAL A 149 20.55 -2.61 -1.58
CA VAL A 149 20.43 -1.89 -0.31
C VAL A 149 21.67 -2.22 0.52
N PRO A 150 22.52 -1.24 0.85
CA PRO A 150 23.66 -1.50 1.72
C PRO A 150 23.16 -1.94 3.11
N VAL A 151 23.78 -2.98 3.64
CA VAL A 151 23.52 -3.48 4.98
C VAL A 151 24.37 -2.67 5.98
N LEU A 152 23.76 -2.26 7.09
CA LEU A 152 24.40 -1.46 8.16
C LEU A 152 24.97 -2.34 9.26
#